data_d8fb83b0e6b43909b4cacc8bf8711a10
#
_entry.id   d8fb83b0e6b43909b4cacc8bf8711a10
#
_cell.length_a   1.000
_cell.length_b   1.000
_cell.length_c   1.000
_cell.angle_alpha   90.00
_cell.angle_beta   90.00
_cell.angle_gamma   90.00
#
_symmetry.space_group_name_H-M   'P 1'
#
loop_
_entity.id
_entity.type
_entity.pdbx_description
1 polymer ?
#
loop_
_entity_poly.entity_id
_entity_poly.type
_entity_poly.pdbx_seq_one_letter_code
_entity_poly.pdbx_strand_id
1 'polypeptide(L)'
;GDFVQRGTPAIFSKFHRAQWAVMGGADIVFELPSMFAVSSAEYFASGGVRLLHALGCDAISFGANHTQVEELVSIAKAVDNPSTQESLRTFLAQGYSYGTALRKAIQLYHSTNTSLNTDNSFGQNSEGNIISATKQPSSENNLLEKSNHMSMLNTDPNTILGIEYIRALHRYHIGLDIIPVKRTSSHH
;
A
#
# COMPACT_ATOMS: atom_id res chain seq x y z
N GLY A 1 8.08 -16.81 14.02
CA GLY A 1 9.38 -17.33 13.66
C GLY A 1 10.50 -16.81 14.55
N ASP A 2 11.69 -17.31 14.37
CA ASP A 2 12.85 -16.91 15.17
C ASP A 2 13.52 -15.62 14.65
N PHE A 3 13.11 -15.15 13.50
CA PHE A 3 13.57 -13.91 12.87
C PHE A 3 12.44 -12.89 12.74
N VAL A 4 12.79 -11.62 12.82
CA VAL A 4 11.88 -10.51 12.47
C VAL A 4 12.06 -10.12 11.00
N GLN A 5 11.15 -9.32 10.45
CA GLN A 5 11.10 -8.96 9.03
C GLN A 5 12.43 -8.43 8.47
N ARG A 6 13.24 -7.77 9.28
CA ARG A 6 14.56 -7.24 8.86
C ARG A 6 15.68 -8.29 8.87
N GLY A 7 15.36 -9.56 9.11
CA GLY A 7 16.33 -10.66 9.17
C GLY A 7 17.14 -10.73 10.47
N THR A 8 16.87 -9.86 11.43
CA THR A 8 17.52 -9.94 12.75
C THR A 8 16.86 -11.02 13.61
N PRO A 9 17.62 -11.72 14.47
CA PRO A 9 17.06 -12.65 15.44
C PRO A 9 16.10 -11.93 16.40
N ALA A 10 14.99 -12.59 16.74
CA ALA A 10 14.08 -12.08 17.75
C ALA A 10 14.71 -12.20 19.16
N ILE A 11 14.52 -11.20 20.00
CA ILE A 11 15.05 -11.17 21.37
C ILE A 11 14.47 -12.32 22.22
N PHE A 12 13.16 -12.58 22.04
CA PHE A 12 12.47 -13.66 22.75
C PHE A 12 12.12 -14.79 21.79
N SER A 13 12.12 -16.02 22.29
CA SER A 13 11.73 -17.19 21.50
C SER A 13 10.32 -17.05 20.91
N LYS A 14 10.08 -17.69 19.80
CA LYS A 14 8.75 -17.68 19.16
C LYS A 14 7.65 -18.24 20.09
N PHE A 15 7.99 -19.17 20.96
CA PHE A 15 7.04 -19.77 21.92
C PHE A 15 6.59 -18.75 22.97
N HIS A 16 7.51 -17.99 23.57
CA HIS A 16 7.15 -16.93 24.53
C HIS A 16 6.32 -15.84 23.87
N ARG A 17 6.67 -15.42 22.67
CA ARG A 17 5.90 -14.41 21.92
C ARG A 17 4.50 -14.90 21.55
N ALA A 18 4.36 -16.16 21.17
CA ALA A 18 3.07 -16.77 20.92
C ALA A 18 2.23 -16.86 22.20
N GLN A 19 2.83 -17.28 23.31
CA GLN A 19 2.15 -17.30 24.61
C GLN A 19 1.64 -15.91 25.01
N TRP A 20 2.45 -14.86 24.86
CA TRP A 20 2.03 -13.50 25.18
C TRP A 20 0.91 -13.00 24.25
N ALA A 21 0.94 -13.37 22.99
CA ALA A 21 -0.16 -13.02 22.07
C ALA A 21 -1.48 -13.67 22.50
N VAL A 22 -1.46 -14.96 22.88
CA VAL A 22 -2.66 -15.65 23.41
C VAL A 22 -3.11 -15.04 24.74
N MET A 23 -2.19 -14.73 25.65
CA MET A 23 -2.53 -14.02 26.89
C MET A 23 -3.09 -12.60 26.64
N GLY A 24 -2.72 -11.98 25.53
CA GLY A 24 -3.24 -10.69 25.07
C GLY A 24 -4.57 -10.75 24.32
N GLY A 25 -5.16 -11.96 24.16
CA GLY A 25 -6.48 -12.14 23.56
C GLY A 25 -6.48 -12.76 22.15
N ALA A 26 -5.34 -13.23 21.65
CA ALA A 26 -5.32 -13.99 20.41
C ALA A 26 -5.79 -15.43 20.67
N ASP A 27 -6.73 -15.94 19.86
CA ASP A 27 -7.20 -17.32 19.97
C ASP A 27 -6.19 -18.32 19.44
N ILE A 28 -5.49 -17.96 18.36
CA ILE A 28 -4.51 -18.81 17.68
C ILE A 28 -3.32 -17.98 17.22
N VAL A 29 -2.14 -18.58 17.25
CA VAL A 29 -0.91 -17.97 16.73
C VAL A 29 -0.25 -18.92 15.75
N PHE A 30 -0.06 -18.45 14.52
CA PHE A 30 0.64 -19.19 13.48
C PHE A 30 2.01 -18.61 13.20
N GLU A 31 2.95 -19.49 12.88
CA GLU A 31 4.27 -19.07 12.43
C GLU A 31 4.25 -18.80 10.93
N LEU A 32 4.60 -17.57 10.53
CA LEU A 32 4.90 -17.29 9.14
C LEU A 32 6.22 -17.98 8.77
N PRO A 33 6.25 -18.80 7.70
CA PRO A 33 7.50 -19.47 7.27
C PRO A 33 8.65 -18.49 7.09
N SER A 34 9.85 -18.88 7.53
CA SER A 34 11.01 -17.98 7.59
C SER A 34 11.34 -17.32 6.25
N MET A 35 11.14 -18.04 5.14
CA MET A 35 11.37 -17.52 3.80
C MET A 35 10.51 -16.26 3.49
N PHE A 36 9.32 -16.15 4.07
CA PHE A 36 8.49 -14.96 3.94
C PHE A 36 8.82 -13.93 5.03
N ALA A 37 9.08 -14.40 6.25
CA ALA A 37 9.29 -13.54 7.41
C ALA A 37 10.52 -12.62 7.26
N VAL A 38 11.59 -13.08 6.58
CA VAL A 38 12.83 -12.31 6.37
C VAL A 38 12.90 -11.62 5.00
N SER A 39 11.85 -11.72 4.21
CA SER A 39 11.80 -11.18 2.86
C SER A 39 11.45 -9.69 2.81
N SER A 40 11.42 -9.12 1.59
CA SER A 40 10.91 -7.78 1.35
C SER A 40 9.44 -7.64 1.80
N ALA A 41 8.97 -6.40 1.98
CA ALA A 41 7.58 -6.13 2.38
C ALA A 41 6.55 -6.81 1.47
N GLU A 42 6.81 -6.84 0.16
CA GLU A 42 5.96 -7.50 -0.84
C GLU A 42 5.84 -9.01 -0.60
N TYR A 43 6.95 -9.71 -0.42
CA TYR A 43 6.93 -11.16 -0.17
C TYR A 43 6.42 -11.51 1.22
N PHE A 44 6.76 -10.69 2.22
CA PHE A 44 6.20 -10.83 3.57
C PHE A 44 4.67 -10.73 3.54
N ALA A 45 4.14 -9.71 2.89
CA ALA A 45 2.70 -9.50 2.74
C ALA A 45 2.04 -10.66 1.97
N SER A 46 2.67 -11.11 0.89
CA SER A 46 2.20 -12.26 0.10
C SER A 46 2.09 -13.53 0.93
N GLY A 47 3.10 -13.82 1.76
CA GLY A 47 3.08 -14.97 2.68
C GLY A 47 2.00 -14.85 3.73
N GLY A 48 1.87 -13.67 4.34
CA GLY A 48 0.86 -13.40 5.38
C GLY A 48 -0.57 -13.54 4.86
N VAL A 49 -0.89 -12.89 3.74
CA VAL A 49 -2.23 -12.93 3.14
C VAL A 49 -2.63 -14.35 2.72
N ARG A 50 -1.71 -15.07 2.09
CA ARG A 50 -1.97 -16.48 1.68
C ARG A 50 -2.16 -17.39 2.88
N LEU A 51 -1.41 -17.17 3.97
CA LEU A 51 -1.58 -17.93 5.21
C LEU A 51 -2.96 -17.67 5.83
N LEU A 52 -3.37 -16.41 5.97
CA LEU A 52 -4.68 -16.04 6.50
C LEU A 52 -5.81 -16.63 5.64
N HIS A 53 -5.70 -16.57 4.33
CA HIS A 53 -6.67 -17.18 3.41
C HIS A 53 -6.75 -18.70 3.58
N ALA A 54 -5.61 -19.38 3.66
CA ALA A 54 -5.56 -20.84 3.89
C ALA A 54 -6.15 -21.27 5.23
N LEU A 55 -6.14 -20.38 6.22
CA LEU A 55 -6.76 -20.57 7.54
C LEU A 55 -8.27 -20.28 7.56
N GLY A 56 -8.83 -19.81 6.45
CA GLY A 56 -10.25 -19.46 6.35
C GLY A 56 -10.63 -18.18 7.10
N CYS A 57 -9.68 -17.23 7.26
CA CYS A 57 -10.00 -15.93 7.82
C CYS A 57 -10.88 -15.12 6.87
N ASP A 58 -11.78 -14.30 7.44
CA ASP A 58 -12.67 -13.41 6.67
C ASP A 58 -12.08 -12.01 6.50
N ALA A 59 -11.15 -11.61 7.36
CA ALA A 59 -10.58 -10.28 7.36
C ALA A 59 -9.07 -10.28 7.65
N ILE A 60 -8.39 -9.22 7.21
CA ILE A 60 -7.02 -8.89 7.60
C ILE A 60 -7.00 -7.57 8.37
N SER A 61 -6.40 -7.57 9.56
CA SER A 61 -6.18 -6.34 10.34
C SER A 61 -4.70 -6.04 10.48
N PHE A 62 -4.36 -4.76 10.35
CA PHE A 62 -2.97 -4.29 10.52
C PHE A 62 -2.93 -2.86 11.06
N GLY A 63 -1.84 -2.51 11.76
CA GLY A 63 -1.64 -1.16 12.25
C GLY A 63 -1.14 -0.23 11.16
N ALA A 64 -1.78 0.94 11.00
CA ALA A 64 -1.38 1.99 10.08
C ALA A 64 -1.64 3.39 10.68
N ASN A 65 -0.92 4.40 10.20
CA ASN A 65 -1.23 5.79 10.57
C ASN A 65 -2.43 6.32 9.78
N HIS A 66 -2.61 5.82 8.55
CA HIS A 66 -3.76 6.10 7.70
C HIS A 66 -4.69 4.88 7.66
N THR A 67 -5.98 5.11 7.93
CA THR A 67 -6.97 4.04 8.11
C THR A 67 -8.14 4.12 7.14
N GLN A 68 -8.09 5.02 6.17
CA GLN A 68 -9.11 5.10 5.12
C GLN A 68 -8.82 4.04 4.06
N VAL A 69 -9.68 3.03 3.98
CA VAL A 69 -9.48 1.84 3.13
C VAL A 69 -9.45 2.23 1.67
N GLU A 70 -10.34 3.12 1.25
CA GLU A 70 -10.47 3.57 -0.14
C GLU A 70 -9.18 4.23 -0.65
N GLU A 71 -8.55 5.05 0.20
CA GLU A 71 -7.28 5.69 -0.12
C GLU A 71 -6.14 4.68 -0.21
N LEU A 72 -6.07 3.74 0.73
CA LEU A 72 -5.06 2.67 0.69
C LEU A 72 -5.21 1.79 -0.55
N VAL A 73 -6.44 1.45 -0.95
CA VAL A 73 -6.75 0.70 -2.17
C VAL A 73 -6.37 1.50 -3.42
N SER A 74 -6.65 2.81 -3.44
CA SER A 74 -6.26 3.70 -4.54
C SER A 74 -4.75 3.73 -4.73
N ILE A 75 -3.98 3.85 -3.64
CA ILE A 75 -2.52 3.79 -3.68
C ILE A 75 -2.03 2.42 -4.16
N ALA A 76 -2.61 1.33 -3.66
CA ALA A 76 -2.24 -0.02 -4.08
C ALA A 76 -2.41 -0.21 -5.59
N LYS A 77 -3.51 0.28 -6.17
CA LYS A 77 -3.74 0.28 -7.63
C LYS A 77 -2.73 1.14 -8.38
N ALA A 78 -2.39 2.32 -7.87
CA ALA A 78 -1.39 3.18 -8.48
C ALA A 78 0.01 2.52 -8.48
N VAL A 79 0.35 1.80 -7.42
CA VAL A 79 1.61 1.03 -7.33
C VAL A 79 1.63 -0.11 -8.33
N ASP A 80 0.51 -0.81 -8.56
CA ASP A 80 0.43 -1.93 -9.50
C ASP A 80 0.37 -1.49 -10.97
N ASN A 81 0.27 -0.19 -11.24
CA ASN A 81 0.35 0.32 -12.61
C ASN A 81 1.71 0.00 -13.24
N PRO A 82 1.78 -0.51 -14.48
CA PRO A 82 3.03 -0.90 -15.14
C PRO A 82 4.07 0.22 -15.19
N SER A 83 3.68 1.46 -15.44
CA SER A 83 4.61 2.61 -15.49
C SER A 83 5.19 2.92 -14.11
N THR A 84 4.39 2.78 -13.04
CA THR A 84 4.85 2.94 -11.67
C THR A 84 5.83 1.84 -11.29
N GLN A 85 5.57 0.60 -11.67
CA GLN A 85 6.45 -0.54 -11.43
C GLN A 85 7.81 -0.39 -12.13
N GLU A 86 7.82 0.10 -13.37
CA GLU A 86 9.06 0.38 -14.09
C GLU A 86 9.87 1.48 -13.43
N SER A 87 9.21 2.58 -13.06
CA SER A 87 9.84 3.68 -12.31
C SER A 87 10.39 3.22 -10.97
N LEU A 88 9.64 2.38 -10.25
CA LEU A 88 10.06 1.81 -8.98
C LEU A 88 11.34 0.97 -9.13
N ARG A 89 11.40 0.09 -10.13
CA ARG A 89 12.61 -0.71 -10.43
C ARG A 89 13.80 0.18 -10.75
N THR A 90 13.60 1.24 -11.52
CA THR A 90 14.64 2.21 -11.87
C THR A 90 15.20 2.89 -10.62
N PHE A 91 14.34 3.37 -9.71
CA PHE A 91 14.79 4.00 -8.47
C PHE A 91 15.47 3.02 -7.51
N LEU A 92 15.01 1.77 -7.44
CA LEU A 92 15.67 0.72 -6.65
C LEU A 92 17.07 0.41 -7.21
N ALA A 93 17.23 0.35 -8.54
CA ALA A 93 18.53 0.15 -9.18
C ALA A 93 19.50 1.32 -8.93
N GLN A 94 18.99 2.53 -8.67
CA GLN A 94 19.78 3.69 -8.25
C GLN A 94 20.17 3.67 -6.76
N GLY A 95 19.78 2.64 -6.01
CA GLY A 95 20.14 2.47 -4.60
C GLY A 95 19.20 3.14 -3.60
N TYR A 96 18.05 3.67 -4.03
CA TYR A 96 17.06 4.20 -3.09
C TYR A 96 16.45 3.07 -2.23
N SER A 97 16.13 3.38 -0.97
CA SER A 97 15.34 2.47 -0.14
C SER A 97 13.94 2.26 -0.74
N TYR A 98 13.33 1.10 -0.47
CA TYR A 98 12.02 0.77 -1.03
C TYR A 98 10.97 1.88 -0.80
N GLY A 99 10.84 2.39 0.42
CA GLY A 99 9.89 3.47 0.73
C GLY A 99 10.16 4.76 -0.05
N THR A 100 11.44 5.13 -0.23
CA THR A 100 11.82 6.31 -1.02
C THR A 100 11.57 6.09 -2.51
N ALA A 101 11.92 4.92 -3.03
CA ALA A 101 11.71 4.55 -4.44
C ALA A 101 10.22 4.52 -4.79
N LEU A 102 9.40 3.92 -3.91
CA LEU A 102 7.95 3.85 -4.06
C LEU A 102 7.31 5.25 -4.12
N ARG A 103 7.68 6.13 -3.18
CA ARG A 103 7.19 7.51 -3.17
C ARG A 103 7.52 8.25 -4.46
N LYS A 104 8.79 8.16 -4.92
CA LYS A 104 9.23 8.79 -6.16
C LYS A 104 8.47 8.24 -7.38
N ALA A 105 8.23 6.93 -7.44
CA ALA A 105 7.50 6.30 -8.53
C ALA A 105 6.04 6.76 -8.59
N ILE A 106 5.36 6.84 -7.46
CA ILE A 106 3.97 7.34 -7.38
C ILE A 106 3.92 8.84 -7.72
N GLN A 107 4.89 9.63 -7.28
CA GLN A 107 4.98 11.05 -7.63
C GLN A 107 5.10 11.23 -9.16
N LEU A 108 5.94 10.43 -9.79
CA LEU A 108 6.11 10.47 -11.24
C LEU A 108 4.82 10.05 -11.98
N TYR A 109 4.16 8.99 -11.52
CA TYR A 109 2.88 8.53 -12.06
C TYR A 109 1.82 9.64 -12.05
N HIS A 110 1.67 10.34 -10.92
CA HIS A 110 0.71 11.44 -10.83
C HIS A 110 1.09 12.63 -11.70
N SER A 111 2.38 12.98 -11.83
CA SER A 111 2.80 14.07 -12.69
C SER A 111 2.52 13.79 -14.17
N THR A 112 2.77 12.57 -14.62
CA THR A 112 2.54 12.16 -16.02
C THR A 112 1.06 12.14 -16.36
N ASN A 113 0.20 11.63 -15.48
CA ASN A 113 -1.25 11.60 -15.71
C ASN A 113 -1.90 12.99 -15.67
N THR A 114 -1.31 13.96 -14.98
CA THR A 114 -1.78 15.34 -14.99
C THR A 114 -1.51 16.01 -16.33
N SER A 115 -0.36 15.73 -16.95
CA SER A 115 0.01 16.30 -18.25
C SER A 115 -0.86 15.78 -19.40
N LEU A 116 -1.25 14.50 -19.37
CA LEU A 116 -2.09 13.90 -20.41
C LEU A 116 -3.54 14.44 -20.40
N ASN A 117 -4.02 14.91 -19.26
CA ASN A 117 -5.38 15.48 -19.16
C ASN A 117 -5.44 16.96 -19.58
N THR A 118 -4.31 17.66 -19.71
CA THR A 118 -4.25 19.05 -20.15
C THR A 118 -4.21 19.17 -21.69
N ASP A 119 -3.68 18.19 -22.39
CA ASP A 119 -3.52 18.23 -23.84
C ASP A 119 -4.81 17.85 -24.63
N ASN A 120 -5.82 17.28 -23.96
CA ASN A 120 -7.10 16.91 -24.60
C ASN A 120 -8.16 18.01 -24.59
N SER A 121 -7.84 19.23 -24.16
CA SER A 121 -8.81 20.37 -24.13
C SER A 121 -8.68 21.35 -25.32
N PHE A 122 -7.88 21.04 -26.32
CA PHE A 122 -7.83 21.82 -27.57
C PHE A 122 -8.33 20.99 -28.78
N GLY A 123 -9.63 20.69 -28.77
CA GLY A 123 -10.36 20.29 -29.97
C GLY A 123 -11.10 21.52 -30.50
N GLN A 124 -10.58 22.20 -31.49
CA GLN A 124 -11.30 23.20 -32.25
C GLN A 124 -12.39 22.49 -33.08
N ASN A 125 -13.65 22.74 -32.73
CA ASN A 125 -14.75 22.55 -33.68
C ASN A 125 -15.18 23.94 -34.17
N SER A 126 -14.97 24.17 -35.47
CA SER A 126 -15.53 25.25 -36.24
C SER A 126 -17.06 25.07 -36.32
N GLU A 127 -17.78 25.69 -35.40
CA GLU A 127 -19.13 26.20 -35.55
C GLU A 127 -19.58 26.84 -34.23
N GLY A 128 -19.87 28.13 -34.29
CA GLY A 128 -20.20 28.93 -33.11
C GLY A 128 -21.58 28.56 -32.55
N ASN A 129 -21.55 27.94 -31.38
CA ASN A 129 -22.71 27.95 -30.49
C ASN A 129 -22.22 27.85 -29.03
N ILE A 130 -22.50 28.87 -28.25
CA ILE A 130 -22.19 28.96 -26.82
C ILE A 130 -23.18 28.05 -26.08
N ILE A 131 -22.74 26.83 -25.75
CA ILE A 131 -23.44 25.98 -24.79
C ILE A 131 -22.71 26.08 -23.46
N SER A 132 -23.41 26.56 -22.46
CA SER A 132 -22.95 26.69 -21.07
C SER A 132 -22.33 25.39 -20.56
N ALA A 133 -21.04 25.45 -20.25
CA ALA A 133 -20.29 24.35 -19.68
C ALA A 133 -20.80 24.03 -18.27
N THR A 134 -21.48 22.90 -18.15
CA THR A 134 -21.71 22.27 -16.85
C THR A 134 -20.35 21.83 -16.30
N LYS A 135 -19.94 22.44 -15.21
CA LYS A 135 -18.70 22.13 -14.48
C LYS A 135 -18.64 20.64 -14.14
N GLN A 136 -17.79 19.88 -14.81
CA GLN A 136 -17.43 18.54 -14.35
C GLN A 136 -16.45 18.64 -13.17
N PRO A 137 -16.66 17.92 -12.06
CA PRO A 137 -15.84 18.01 -10.86
C PRO A 137 -14.60 17.09 -10.93
N SER A 138 -13.79 17.16 -11.99
CA SER A 138 -12.72 16.19 -12.20
C SER A 138 -11.30 16.65 -11.87
N SER A 139 -11.04 17.96 -11.75
CA SER A 139 -9.67 18.46 -11.52
C SER A 139 -9.33 18.68 -10.04
N GLU A 140 -10.29 19.07 -9.22
CA GLU A 140 -10.05 19.28 -7.78
C GLU A 140 -9.87 17.95 -7.02
N ASN A 141 -10.64 16.92 -7.38
CA ASN A 141 -10.51 15.57 -6.77
C ASN A 141 -9.13 14.94 -7.06
N ASN A 142 -8.62 15.07 -8.28
CA ASN A 142 -7.30 14.56 -8.65
C ASN A 142 -6.14 15.25 -7.90
N LEU A 143 -6.26 16.53 -7.58
CA LEU A 143 -5.25 17.28 -6.81
C LEU A 143 -5.28 16.90 -5.32
N LEU A 144 -6.46 16.67 -4.77
CA LEU A 144 -6.64 16.19 -3.40
C LEU A 144 -6.13 14.77 -3.21
N GLU A 145 -6.47 13.85 -4.12
CA GLU A 145 -5.94 12.48 -4.11
C GLU A 145 -4.40 12.46 -4.19
N LYS A 146 -3.83 13.25 -5.09
CA LYS A 146 -2.38 13.39 -5.24
C LYS A 146 -1.70 13.87 -3.96
N SER A 147 -2.26 14.88 -3.30
CA SER A 147 -1.75 15.42 -2.04
C SER A 147 -1.84 14.38 -0.91
N ASN A 148 -2.94 13.64 -0.84
CA ASN A 148 -3.18 12.61 0.16
C ASN A 148 -2.22 11.42 -0.01
N HIS A 149 -2.07 10.89 -1.23
CA HIS A 149 -1.12 9.80 -1.51
C HIS A 149 0.31 10.17 -1.11
N MET A 150 0.73 11.40 -1.37
CA MET A 150 2.08 11.87 -1.02
C MET A 150 2.28 11.99 0.49
N SER A 151 1.28 12.48 1.22
CA SER A 151 1.36 12.59 2.69
C SER A 151 1.41 11.23 3.37
N MET A 152 0.65 10.24 2.87
CA MET A 152 0.58 8.88 3.39
C MET A 152 1.89 8.11 3.27
N LEU A 153 2.58 8.26 2.14
CA LEU A 153 3.83 7.55 1.87
C LEU A 153 5.05 8.18 2.55
N ASN A 154 4.88 9.38 3.12
CA ASN A 154 6.02 10.16 3.60
C ASN A 154 6.65 9.64 4.89
N THR A 155 5.98 8.83 5.70
CA THR A 155 6.41 8.70 7.10
C THR A 155 6.20 7.35 7.78
N ASP A 156 5.48 6.39 7.19
CA ASP A 156 5.12 5.20 7.97
C ASP A 156 5.38 3.87 7.25
N PRO A 157 6.40 3.11 7.68
CA PRO A 157 6.66 1.76 7.18
C PRO A 157 5.47 0.80 7.31
N ASN A 158 4.59 1.02 8.30
CA ASN A 158 3.42 0.15 8.50
C ASN A 158 2.32 0.44 7.48
N THR A 159 2.13 1.71 7.10
CA THR A 159 1.23 2.08 6.00
C THR A 159 1.72 1.45 4.69
N ILE A 160 3.03 1.49 4.41
CA ILE A 160 3.62 0.82 3.24
C ILE A 160 3.34 -0.69 3.28
N LEU A 161 3.53 -1.32 4.43
CA LEU A 161 3.23 -2.75 4.59
C LEU A 161 1.73 -3.04 4.41
N GLY A 162 0.85 -2.16 4.89
CA GLY A 162 -0.60 -2.24 4.67
C GLY A 162 -0.96 -2.19 3.18
N ILE A 163 -0.32 -1.32 2.42
CA ILE A 163 -0.47 -1.26 0.95
C ILE A 163 -0.02 -2.57 0.32
N GLU A 164 1.09 -3.16 0.76
CA GLU A 164 1.55 -4.46 0.24
C GLU A 164 0.57 -5.61 0.56
N TYR A 165 -0.11 -5.60 1.72
CA TYR A 165 -1.19 -6.56 1.99
C TYR A 165 -2.33 -6.41 0.99
N ILE A 166 -2.78 -5.20 0.71
CA ILE A 166 -3.85 -4.93 -0.26
C ILE A 166 -3.43 -5.37 -1.67
N ARG A 167 -2.21 -5.07 -2.08
CA ARG A 167 -1.65 -5.54 -3.35
C ARG A 167 -1.62 -7.07 -3.44
N ALA A 168 -1.23 -7.74 -2.35
CA ALA A 168 -1.24 -9.20 -2.29
C ALA A 168 -2.67 -9.77 -2.40
N LEU A 169 -3.67 -9.16 -1.73
CA LEU A 169 -5.08 -9.54 -1.88
C LEU A 169 -5.54 -9.46 -3.33
N HIS A 170 -5.24 -8.36 -4.02
CA HIS A 170 -5.58 -8.18 -5.43
C HIS A 170 -4.85 -9.20 -6.33
N ARG A 171 -3.55 -9.38 -6.14
CA ARG A 171 -2.70 -10.28 -6.94
C ARG A 171 -3.17 -11.74 -6.89
N TYR A 172 -3.60 -12.19 -5.72
CA TYR A 172 -4.03 -13.57 -5.51
C TYR A 172 -5.55 -13.76 -5.58
N HIS A 173 -6.30 -12.69 -5.89
CA HIS A 173 -7.77 -12.69 -5.93
C HIS A 173 -8.39 -13.21 -4.62
N ILE A 174 -7.83 -12.79 -3.49
CA ILE A 174 -8.28 -13.17 -2.15
C ILE A 174 -9.24 -12.09 -1.62
N GLY A 175 -10.46 -12.49 -1.28
CA GLY A 175 -11.51 -11.62 -0.76
C GLY A 175 -11.51 -11.60 0.77
N LEU A 176 -10.54 -10.94 1.40
CA LEU A 176 -10.57 -10.64 2.84
C LEU A 176 -10.97 -9.19 3.06
N ASP A 177 -11.78 -8.93 4.07
CA ASP A 177 -12.09 -7.57 4.51
C ASP A 177 -10.83 -6.89 5.07
N ILE A 178 -10.66 -5.60 4.74
CA ILE A 178 -9.48 -4.83 5.12
C ILE A 178 -9.84 -3.95 6.33
N ILE A 179 -9.18 -4.20 7.48
CA ILE A 179 -9.43 -3.51 8.74
C ILE A 179 -8.15 -2.83 9.25
N PRO A 180 -7.80 -1.64 8.76
CA PRO A 180 -6.66 -0.90 9.28
C PRO A 180 -6.97 -0.31 10.64
N VAL A 181 -6.07 -0.49 11.60
CA VAL A 181 -6.17 0.03 12.95
C VAL A 181 -5.20 1.20 13.13
N LYS A 182 -5.73 2.34 13.58
CA LYS A 182 -4.91 3.53 13.81
C LYS A 182 -3.91 3.30 14.95
N ARG A 183 -2.64 3.55 14.69
CA ARG A 183 -1.60 3.49 15.72
C ARG A 183 -1.68 4.71 16.63
N THR A 184 -1.59 4.45 17.94
CA THR A 184 -1.65 5.50 18.97
C THR A 184 -0.27 5.99 19.43
N SER A 185 0.83 5.30 19.06
CA SER A 185 2.20 5.68 19.39
C SER A 185 3.03 5.89 18.13
N SER A 186 3.62 7.08 18.00
CA SER A 186 4.75 7.29 17.08
C SER A 186 5.97 6.57 17.65
N HIS A 187 6.66 5.77 16.84
CA HIS A 187 7.98 5.31 17.21
C HIS A 187 8.95 6.51 17.17
N HIS A 188 9.48 6.87 18.34
CA HIS A 188 10.68 7.66 18.43
C HIS A 188 11.90 6.80 18.16
#